data_a5bf27b32e6926193eb319df0b24fbd9
#
_entry.id   a5bf27b32e6926193eb319df0b24fbd9
#
_cell.length_a   1.000
_cell.length_b   1.000
_cell.length_c   1.000
_cell.angle_alpha   90.00
_cell.angle_beta   90.00
_cell.angle_gamma   90.00
#
_symmetry.space_group_name_H-M   'P 1'
#
loop_
_entity.id
_entity.type
_entity.pdbx_description
1 polymer ?
#
loop_
_entity_poly.entity_id
_entity_poly.type
_entity_poly.pdbx_seq_one_letter_code
_entity_poly.pdbx_strand_id
1 'polypeptide(L)'
;MFLQPAQAQVKVIDGDSIFIGKREIRLSGIDAPEYKQPCYNAAGKAYPCGELAFRALKKMVDDSLECRSVTTDRYKREVAVCYVGGEDINRKMVSEGWAVAYT
;
A
#
# COMPACT_ATOMS: atom_id res chain seq x y z
N MET A 1 -3.88 -1.35 36.41
CA MET A 1 -3.86 -0.47 35.24
C MET A 1 -3.23 -1.20 34.07
N PHE A 2 -3.99 -1.34 33.01
CA PHE A 2 -3.48 -2.01 31.80
C PHE A 2 -2.79 -1.00 30.92
N LEU A 3 -1.51 -1.25 30.65
CA LEU A 3 -0.82 -0.51 29.60
C LEU A 3 -1.14 -1.21 28.28
N GLN A 4 -1.85 -0.53 27.41
CA GLN A 4 -1.98 -1.03 26.06
C GLN A 4 -0.61 -0.98 25.38
N PRO A 5 -0.22 -2.04 24.67
CA PRO A 5 1.01 -1.95 23.89
C PRO A 5 0.86 -0.80 22.89
N ALA A 6 1.94 -0.05 22.71
CA ALA A 6 1.97 0.99 21.70
C ALA A 6 1.59 0.36 20.35
N GLN A 7 0.63 0.97 19.65
CA GLN A 7 0.28 0.51 18.33
C GLN A 7 1.48 0.63 17.40
N ALA A 8 1.71 -0.37 16.59
CA ALA A 8 2.80 -0.36 15.64
C ALA A 8 2.55 0.77 14.62
N GLN A 9 3.58 1.57 14.39
CA GLN A 9 3.50 2.69 13.47
C GLN A 9 3.41 2.18 12.03
N VAL A 10 2.48 2.77 11.27
CA VAL A 10 2.33 2.47 9.85
C VAL A 10 3.21 3.43 9.05
N LYS A 11 4.02 2.89 8.17
CA LYS A 11 4.86 3.67 7.27
C LYS A 11 4.62 3.20 5.84
N VAL A 12 4.15 4.10 4.98
CA VAL A 12 3.97 3.82 3.56
C VAL A 12 5.31 3.98 2.85
N ILE A 13 5.64 3.04 1.96
CA ILE A 13 6.89 3.06 1.18
C ILE A 13 6.57 3.40 -0.28
N ASP A 14 5.65 2.68 -0.88
CA ASP A 14 5.16 2.85 -2.24
C ASP A 14 3.65 2.70 -2.24
N GLY A 15 3.03 2.87 -3.40
CA GLY A 15 1.59 2.65 -3.53
C GLY A 15 1.13 1.21 -3.32
N ASP A 16 2.05 0.27 -3.12
CA ASP A 16 1.73 -1.13 -2.89
C ASP A 16 2.56 -1.78 -1.79
N SER A 17 3.30 -1.01 -0.99
CA SER A 17 4.09 -1.56 0.11
C SER A 17 4.11 -0.64 1.32
N ILE A 18 4.02 -1.26 2.49
CA ILE A 18 3.99 -0.57 3.77
C ILE A 18 4.77 -1.35 4.81
N PHE A 19 5.18 -0.65 5.88
CA PHE A 19 5.61 -1.28 7.12
C PHE A 19 4.58 -1.05 8.21
N ILE A 20 4.28 -2.09 8.98
CA ILE A 20 3.56 -1.96 10.25
C ILE A 20 4.56 -2.39 11.32
N GLY A 21 5.17 -1.43 12.00
CA GLY A 21 6.30 -1.71 12.88
C GLY A 21 7.45 -2.32 12.07
N LYS A 22 7.84 -3.54 12.42
CA LYS A 22 8.88 -4.28 11.69
C LYS A 22 8.36 -5.19 10.58
N ARG A 23 7.04 -5.26 10.43
CA ARG A 23 6.42 -6.10 9.40
C ARG A 23 6.45 -5.38 8.08
N GLU A 24 7.15 -5.93 7.11
CA GLU A 24 7.11 -5.42 5.74
C GLU A 24 5.98 -6.12 4.99
N ILE A 25 5.07 -5.33 4.42
CA ILE A 25 3.85 -5.84 3.78
C ILE A 25 3.79 -5.35 2.34
N ARG A 26 3.61 -6.31 1.44
CA ARG A 26 3.31 -6.09 0.02
C ARG A 26 1.81 -6.25 -0.15
N LEU A 27 1.13 -5.26 -0.70
CA LEU A 27 -0.31 -5.35 -0.91
C LEU A 27 -0.62 -6.37 -1.99
N SER A 28 -1.42 -7.38 -1.62
CA SER A 28 -1.75 -8.50 -2.49
C SER A 28 -2.62 -8.07 -3.67
N GLY A 29 -2.34 -8.63 -4.84
CA GLY A 29 -3.20 -8.49 -6.02
C GLY A 29 -3.09 -7.18 -6.77
N ILE A 30 -2.19 -6.29 -6.37
CA ILE A 30 -2.01 -5.01 -7.04
C ILE A 30 -0.55 -4.73 -7.34
N ASP A 31 -0.31 -3.84 -8.30
CA ASP A 31 1.02 -3.36 -8.62
C ASP A 31 0.94 -1.86 -8.87
N ALA A 32 1.66 -1.09 -8.07
CA ALA A 32 1.74 0.35 -8.19
C ALA A 32 3.12 0.77 -8.68
N PRO A 33 3.23 1.93 -9.35
CA PRO A 33 4.55 2.45 -9.72
C PRO A 33 5.39 2.72 -8.47
N GLU A 34 6.69 2.48 -8.56
CA GLU A 34 7.61 2.81 -7.47
C GLU A 34 7.61 4.32 -7.22
N TYR A 35 7.95 4.73 -6.01
CA TYR A 35 7.86 6.13 -5.57
C TYR A 35 8.47 7.12 -6.57
N LYS A 36 9.65 6.80 -7.10
CA LYS A 36 10.37 7.70 -8.03
C LYS A 36 10.05 7.46 -9.50
N GLN A 37 9.19 6.50 -9.80
CA GLN A 37 8.89 6.13 -11.17
C GLN A 37 7.97 7.16 -11.83
N PRO A 38 8.38 7.74 -12.98
CA PRO A 38 7.47 8.56 -13.77
C PRO A 38 6.59 7.69 -14.66
N CYS A 39 5.42 8.22 -15.00
CA CYS A 39 4.56 7.67 -16.04
C CYS A 39 4.37 8.72 -17.12
N TYR A 40 3.84 8.33 -18.25
CA TYR A 40 3.62 9.24 -19.37
C TYR A 40 2.13 9.21 -19.75
N ASN A 41 1.55 10.40 -19.92
CA ASN A 41 0.15 10.50 -20.32
C ASN A 41 0.00 10.28 -21.83
N ALA A 42 -1.23 10.36 -22.33
CA ALA A 42 -1.53 10.15 -23.75
C ALA A 42 -0.81 11.13 -24.67
N ALA A 43 -0.46 12.32 -24.18
CA ALA A 43 0.31 13.32 -24.93
C ALA A 43 1.83 13.10 -24.83
N GLY A 44 2.27 12.01 -24.16
CA GLY A 44 3.69 11.71 -23.98
C GLY A 44 4.35 12.54 -22.88
N LYS A 45 3.59 13.27 -22.08
CA LYS A 45 4.14 14.12 -21.03
C LYS A 45 4.32 13.32 -19.75
N ALA A 46 5.50 13.45 -19.12
CA ALA A 46 5.81 12.77 -17.87
C ALA A 46 5.02 13.35 -16.71
N TYR A 47 4.60 12.48 -15.79
CA TYR A 47 3.99 12.88 -14.52
C TYR A 47 4.43 11.93 -13.40
N PRO A 48 4.43 12.38 -12.12
CA PRO A 48 5.01 11.62 -11.02
C PRO A 48 4.03 10.56 -10.49
N CYS A 49 3.71 9.54 -11.28
CA CYS A 49 2.70 8.56 -10.91
C CYS A 49 3.05 7.76 -9.66
N GLY A 50 4.34 7.45 -9.44
CA GLY A 50 4.77 6.72 -8.25
C GLY A 50 4.57 7.53 -6.97
N GLU A 51 4.93 8.82 -7.01
CA GLU A 51 4.69 9.71 -5.88
C GLU A 51 3.21 9.90 -5.60
N LEU A 52 2.39 10.02 -6.66
CA LEU A 52 0.94 10.18 -6.52
C LEU A 52 0.31 8.93 -5.91
N ALA A 53 0.73 7.74 -6.34
CA ALA A 53 0.26 6.48 -5.75
C ALA A 53 0.65 6.36 -4.28
N PHE A 54 1.89 6.73 -3.95
CA PHE A 54 2.37 6.77 -2.57
C PHE A 54 1.49 7.69 -1.71
N ARG A 55 1.23 8.90 -2.19
CA ARG A 55 0.41 9.88 -1.46
C ARG A 55 -1.03 9.41 -1.31
N ALA A 56 -1.58 8.75 -2.32
CA ALA A 56 -2.93 8.20 -2.25
C ALA A 56 -3.03 7.14 -1.17
N LEU A 57 -2.09 6.19 -1.13
CA LEU A 57 -2.08 5.16 -0.10
C LEU A 57 -1.87 5.77 1.28
N LYS A 58 -0.97 6.74 1.40
CA LYS A 58 -0.73 7.43 2.67
C LYS A 58 -1.98 8.09 3.23
N LYS A 59 -2.84 8.62 2.37
CA LYS A 59 -4.11 9.22 2.79
C LYS A 59 -5.16 8.18 3.20
N MET A 60 -5.07 6.97 2.66
CA MET A 60 -6.03 5.90 2.96
C MET A 60 -5.74 5.21 4.28
N VAL A 61 -4.47 5.15 4.71
CA VAL A 61 -4.09 4.40 5.90
C VAL A 61 -4.20 5.27 7.16
N ASP A 62 -4.56 4.63 8.27
CA ASP A 62 -4.58 5.24 9.60
C ASP A 62 -4.27 4.16 10.63
N ASP A 63 -4.40 4.50 11.91
CA ASP A 63 -4.09 3.59 13.01
C ASP A 63 -5.03 2.39 13.09
N SER A 64 -6.17 2.43 12.38
CA SER A 64 -7.10 1.30 12.32
C SER A 64 -6.72 0.27 11.26
N LEU A 65 -5.63 0.49 10.52
CA LEU A 65 -5.20 -0.41 9.46
C LEU A 65 -5.03 -1.84 9.97
N GLU A 66 -5.67 -2.77 9.28
CA GLU A 66 -5.60 -4.18 9.59
C GLU A 66 -5.24 -4.94 8.32
N CYS A 67 -4.14 -5.68 8.35
CA CYS A 67 -3.66 -6.45 7.20
C CYS A 67 -3.75 -7.94 7.50
N ARG A 68 -4.36 -8.67 6.57
CA ARG A 68 -4.51 -10.13 6.66
C ARG A 68 -3.57 -10.77 5.67
N SER A 69 -2.60 -11.50 6.19
CA SER A 69 -1.58 -12.15 5.38
C SER A 69 -2.18 -13.26 4.54
N VAL A 70 -1.87 -13.24 3.24
CA VAL A 70 -2.27 -14.28 2.29
C VAL A 70 -1.13 -15.27 2.11
N THR A 71 0.09 -14.77 1.99
CA THR A 71 1.29 -15.58 1.79
C THR A 71 2.52 -14.75 2.15
N THR A 72 3.69 -15.35 1.97
CA THR A 72 4.98 -14.68 2.10
C THR A 72 5.69 -14.79 0.76
N ASP A 73 6.27 -13.69 0.27
CA ASP A 73 6.99 -13.73 -0.99
C ASP A 73 8.43 -14.20 -0.80
N ARG A 74 9.17 -14.32 -1.90
CA ARG A 74 10.56 -14.81 -1.88
C ARG A 74 11.53 -13.86 -1.16
N TYR A 75 11.11 -12.62 -0.93
CA TYR A 75 11.89 -11.62 -0.18
C TYR A 75 11.49 -11.58 1.30
N LYS A 76 10.67 -12.52 1.75
CA LYS A 76 10.16 -12.65 3.11
C LYS A 76 9.21 -11.53 3.53
N ARG A 77 8.63 -10.81 2.57
CA ARG A 77 7.57 -9.85 2.87
C ARG A 77 6.24 -10.58 3.02
N GLU A 78 5.41 -10.12 3.93
CA GLU A 78 4.04 -10.59 4.00
C GLU A 78 3.28 -10.03 2.80
N VAL A 79 2.62 -10.89 2.05
CA VAL A 79 1.69 -10.47 0.99
C VAL A 79 0.31 -10.49 1.61
N ALA A 80 -0.34 -9.34 1.68
CA ALA A 80 -1.56 -9.20 2.48
C ALA A 80 -2.62 -8.34 1.82
N VAL A 81 -3.87 -8.58 2.20
CA VAL A 81 -4.99 -7.67 1.91
C VAL A 81 -5.21 -6.81 3.15
N CYS A 82 -5.22 -5.51 2.96
CA CYS A 82 -5.30 -4.56 4.06
C CYS A 82 -6.64 -3.81 4.04
N TYR A 83 -7.13 -3.51 5.23
CA TYR A 83 -8.42 -2.86 5.44
C TYR A 83 -8.29 -1.69 6.37
N VAL A 84 -9.04 -0.63 6.08
CA VAL A 84 -9.21 0.52 6.97
C VAL A 84 -10.70 0.73 7.16
N GLY A 85 -11.17 0.62 8.41
CA GLY A 85 -12.59 0.74 8.68
C GLY A 85 -13.44 -0.29 7.93
N GLY A 86 -12.89 -1.48 7.68
CA GLY A 86 -13.56 -2.54 6.92
C GLY A 86 -13.47 -2.39 5.41
N GLU A 87 -12.87 -1.33 4.91
CA GLU A 87 -12.73 -1.11 3.46
C GLU A 87 -11.40 -1.70 2.96
N ASP A 88 -11.48 -2.50 1.89
CA ASP A 88 -10.33 -3.13 1.25
C ASP A 88 -9.53 -2.05 0.49
N ILE A 89 -8.39 -1.64 1.06
CA ILE A 89 -7.59 -0.58 0.45
C ILE A 89 -6.78 -1.05 -0.75
N ASN A 90 -6.48 -2.35 -0.86
CA ASN A 90 -5.85 -2.89 -2.05
C ASN A 90 -6.77 -2.65 -3.26
N ARG A 91 -8.03 -3.01 -3.11
CA ARG A 91 -9.04 -2.80 -4.15
C ARG A 91 -9.25 -1.32 -4.46
N LYS A 92 -9.26 -0.49 -3.42
CA LYS A 92 -9.46 0.95 -3.57
C LYS A 92 -8.34 1.60 -4.37
N MET A 93 -7.09 1.18 -4.16
CA MET A 93 -5.96 1.66 -4.96
C MET A 93 -6.16 1.39 -6.46
N VAL A 94 -6.69 0.23 -6.80
CA VAL A 94 -6.96 -0.13 -8.20
C VAL A 94 -8.17 0.65 -8.73
N SER A 95 -9.26 0.68 -7.98
CA SER A 95 -10.50 1.32 -8.43
C SER A 95 -10.34 2.83 -8.64
N GLU A 96 -9.44 3.46 -7.87
CA GLU A 96 -9.14 4.89 -8.02
C GLU A 96 -8.03 5.17 -9.03
N GLY A 97 -7.47 4.15 -9.65
CA GLY A 97 -6.50 4.30 -10.72
C GLY A 97 -5.05 4.51 -10.29
N TRP A 98 -4.73 4.28 -9.01
CA TRP A 98 -3.36 4.45 -8.50
C TRP A 98 -2.49 3.22 -8.70
N ALA A 99 -3.10 2.07 -8.90
CA ALA A 99 -2.42 0.80 -9.11
C ALA A 99 -3.20 -0.03 -10.13
N VAL A 100 -2.54 -1.04 -10.68
CA VAL A 100 -3.21 -1.99 -11.58
C VAL A 100 -3.43 -3.31 -10.86
N ALA A 101 -4.47 -4.04 -11.27
CA ALA A 101 -4.69 -5.38 -10.76
C ALA A 101 -3.58 -6.30 -11.27
N TYR A 102 -3.06 -7.14 -10.37
CA TYR A 102 -1.95 -8.03 -10.65
C TYR A 102 -2.29 -9.41 -10.14
N THR A 103 -2.22 -10.40 -11.01
CA THR A 103 -2.52 -11.79 -10.65
C THR A 103 -1.30 -12.68 -10.77
#